data_4eb0924b20e171c09615a24a51c8f0d7
#
_entry.id   4eb0924b20e171c09615a24a51c8f0d7
#
_cell.length_a   1.000
_cell.length_b   1.000
_cell.length_c   1.000
_cell.angle_alpha   90.00
_cell.angle_beta   90.00
_cell.angle_gamma   90.00
#
_symmetry.space_group_name_H-M   'P 1'
#
loop_
_entity.id
_entity.type
_entity.pdbx_description
1 polymer ?
#
loop_
_entity_poly.entity_id
_entity_poly.type
_entity_poly.pdbx_seq_one_letter_code
_entity_poly.pdbx_strand_id
1 'polypeptide(L)'
;MNRFRASFTVLFILSAFAFTCTGADQAANLKLNPCDLSNIKGARCGKYEVFEDREARRGRRIALNVVVLPALTDKPAPDPVFFLAGGPGQGAAQIAKNAGADFMQGIRRTRDVVFVDQRGTGESNNLNCDFYGDGSSLQPYFDELFPPEKLRACRQRLEKISNPALYTTSIAVDDLDEVRRALGYEKINVWGGSYGTTASMAYLRRYPKQVRTVVLEGVAPLDSKLPLPFAKGAQQALDRLITDCAADETCHKAFPDFRAEFAAVIARLDKGPVTFEMTNPVTKKSERIHMSRGVFGERLRLLLYSPDLSSLVPLLIHEAYKNNFVPFASLAQYMTRSIAGQVAQGMYFSVTCPEDAMLITEQEIARDTANTFIGDYRVRVHVKACEQWPRGRVPADFTSVLKSDVPVLMFSGDVDPATPPQYGEAVARHLSNGRRVVIPNTPHSYGGKCINDLIEEFISKGSATGLNVSCVNQTRRPPFMTEFPKDFIEQ
;
A
#
# COMPACT_ATOMS: atom_id res chain seq x y z
N MET A 1 -78.21 -11.54 -63.17
CA MET A 1 -77.35 -10.34 -62.87
C MET A 1 -76.53 -10.67 -61.65
N ASN A 2 -75.35 -11.29 -61.86
CA ASN A 2 -74.45 -11.72 -60.81
C ASN A 2 -73.26 -10.76 -60.76
N ARG A 3 -73.04 -10.12 -59.61
CA ARG A 3 -71.85 -9.33 -59.33
C ARG A 3 -70.85 -10.18 -58.51
N PHE A 4 -69.73 -10.53 -59.15
CA PHE A 4 -68.54 -11.10 -58.46
C PHE A 4 -67.84 -10.00 -57.69
N ARG A 5 -67.59 -10.20 -56.39
CA ARG A 5 -66.68 -9.41 -55.56
C ARG A 5 -65.39 -10.22 -55.44
N ALA A 6 -64.31 -9.70 -56.00
CA ALA A 6 -62.98 -10.23 -55.75
C ALA A 6 -62.40 -9.61 -54.48
N SER A 7 -62.10 -10.44 -53.49
CA SER A 7 -61.35 -10.04 -52.28
C SER A 7 -59.86 -10.18 -52.55
N PHE A 8 -59.14 -9.07 -52.53
CA PHE A 8 -57.66 -9.06 -52.50
C PHE A 8 -57.18 -9.23 -51.06
N THR A 9 -56.53 -10.36 -50.75
CA THR A 9 -55.81 -10.58 -49.49
C THR A 9 -54.39 -10.11 -49.66
N VAL A 10 -54.02 -8.99 -49.00
CA VAL A 10 -52.64 -8.48 -48.95
C VAL A 10 -51.91 -9.23 -47.81
N LEU A 11 -50.97 -10.06 -48.20
CA LEU A 11 -50.07 -10.78 -47.28
C LEU A 11 -48.93 -9.83 -46.83
N PHE A 12 -48.97 -9.33 -45.59
CA PHE A 12 -47.85 -8.61 -44.99
C PHE A 12 -46.82 -9.63 -44.47
N ILE A 13 -45.68 -9.72 -45.18
CA ILE A 13 -44.51 -10.47 -44.69
C ILE A 13 -43.74 -9.53 -43.75
N LEU A 14 -43.90 -9.76 -42.43
CA LEU A 14 -43.02 -9.15 -41.42
C LEU A 14 -41.66 -9.85 -41.45
N SER A 15 -40.69 -9.24 -42.08
CA SER A 15 -39.29 -9.64 -41.95
C SER A 15 -38.77 -9.23 -40.56
N ALA A 16 -38.71 -10.16 -39.61
CA ALA A 16 -38.05 -9.97 -38.35
C ALA A 16 -36.53 -9.95 -38.57
N PHE A 17 -35.93 -8.76 -38.65
CA PHE A 17 -34.47 -8.61 -38.51
C PHE A 17 -34.10 -8.91 -37.07
N ALA A 18 -33.64 -10.14 -36.82
CA ALA A 18 -32.95 -10.46 -35.57
C ALA A 18 -31.61 -9.74 -35.56
N PHE A 19 -31.52 -8.61 -34.87
CA PHE A 19 -30.23 -8.01 -34.50
C PHE A 19 -29.57 -8.95 -33.49
N THR A 20 -28.71 -9.83 -33.99
CA THR A 20 -27.77 -10.56 -33.15
C THR A 20 -26.73 -9.55 -32.67
N CYS A 21 -26.90 -9.06 -31.44
CA CYS A 21 -25.90 -8.29 -30.71
C CYS A 21 -24.75 -9.26 -30.36
N THR A 22 -23.86 -9.54 -31.30
CA THR A 22 -22.59 -10.20 -31.04
C THR A 22 -21.57 -9.17 -30.56
N GLY A 23 -21.81 -8.63 -29.37
CA GLY A 23 -20.83 -7.90 -28.60
C GLY A 23 -20.00 -8.87 -27.76
N ALA A 24 -19.34 -9.83 -28.38
CA ALA A 24 -18.19 -10.48 -27.76
C ALA A 24 -17.05 -9.45 -27.79
N ASP A 25 -16.83 -8.73 -26.69
CA ASP A 25 -15.57 -8.04 -26.42
C ASP A 25 -14.47 -9.10 -26.56
N GLN A 26 -13.84 -9.19 -27.73
CA GLN A 26 -12.59 -9.93 -27.87
C GLN A 26 -11.60 -9.18 -26.99
N ALA A 27 -11.33 -9.73 -25.80
CA ALA A 27 -10.24 -9.27 -24.97
C ALA A 27 -8.99 -9.25 -25.85
N ALA A 28 -8.51 -8.05 -26.20
CA ALA A 28 -7.31 -7.92 -26.99
C ALA A 28 -6.19 -8.65 -26.26
N ASN A 29 -5.58 -9.65 -26.88
CA ASN A 29 -4.49 -10.39 -26.28
C ASN A 29 -3.36 -9.41 -25.93
N LEU A 30 -2.99 -9.33 -24.65
CA LEU A 30 -1.90 -8.47 -24.19
C LEU A 30 -0.58 -9.01 -24.73
N LYS A 31 0.07 -8.20 -25.58
CA LYS A 31 1.39 -8.52 -26.13
C LYS A 31 2.47 -8.23 -25.10
N LEU A 32 3.17 -9.26 -24.65
CA LEU A 32 4.31 -9.16 -23.76
C LEU A 32 5.60 -9.34 -24.56
N ASN A 33 6.56 -8.43 -24.38
CA ASN A 33 7.91 -8.51 -24.96
C ASN A 33 8.95 -8.73 -23.87
N PRO A 34 10.10 -9.36 -24.18
CA PRO A 34 11.22 -9.39 -23.24
C PRO A 34 11.58 -7.99 -22.79
N CYS A 35 11.85 -7.82 -21.51
CA CYS A 35 12.25 -6.54 -20.93
C CYS A 35 13.33 -6.74 -19.86
N ASP A 36 14.11 -5.68 -19.62
CA ASP A 36 15.07 -5.64 -18.52
C ASP A 36 14.36 -5.15 -17.23
N LEU A 37 14.40 -5.99 -16.21
CA LEU A 37 13.92 -5.65 -14.88
C LEU A 37 15.06 -5.81 -13.88
N SER A 38 16.09 -5.01 -14.05
CA SER A 38 17.31 -5.06 -13.24
C SER A 38 17.91 -6.49 -13.24
N ASN A 39 18.11 -7.12 -12.11
CA ASN A 39 18.74 -8.45 -12.03
C ASN A 39 17.79 -9.62 -12.24
N ILE A 40 16.54 -9.40 -12.68
CA ILE A 40 15.54 -10.46 -12.88
C ILE A 40 15.52 -10.92 -14.33
N LYS A 41 16.13 -12.08 -14.61
CA LYS A 41 16.16 -12.65 -15.96
C LYS A 41 14.80 -13.17 -16.41
N GLY A 42 14.50 -13.02 -17.71
CA GLY A 42 13.32 -13.57 -18.35
C GLY A 42 12.04 -12.78 -18.12
N ALA A 43 12.11 -11.59 -17.55
CA ALA A 43 10.94 -10.72 -17.40
C ALA A 43 10.33 -10.36 -18.76
N ARG A 44 9.00 -10.25 -18.80
CA ARG A 44 8.23 -9.84 -19.98
C ARG A 44 7.32 -8.68 -19.59
N CYS A 45 7.33 -7.62 -20.40
CA CYS A 45 6.59 -6.40 -20.13
C CYS A 45 5.62 -6.09 -21.27
N GLY A 46 4.51 -5.46 -20.93
CA GLY A 46 3.52 -4.97 -21.88
C GLY A 46 2.67 -3.84 -21.31
N LYS A 47 1.90 -3.21 -22.17
CA LYS A 47 0.92 -2.19 -21.79
C LYS A 47 -0.46 -2.68 -22.19
N TYR A 48 -1.44 -2.57 -21.28
CA TYR A 48 -2.83 -2.91 -21.51
C TYR A 48 -3.71 -1.67 -21.43
N GLU A 49 -4.39 -1.34 -22.52
CA GLU A 49 -5.20 -0.14 -22.65
C GLU A 49 -6.59 -0.34 -22.05
N VAL A 50 -6.97 0.50 -21.08
CA VAL A 50 -8.32 0.55 -20.52
C VAL A 50 -8.93 1.94 -20.67
N PHE A 51 -10.25 2.04 -20.67
CA PHE A 51 -10.90 3.33 -20.53
C PHE A 51 -10.67 3.88 -19.12
N GLU A 52 -10.30 5.16 -19.02
CA GLU A 52 -10.22 5.83 -17.72
C GLU A 52 -11.61 5.82 -17.06
N ASP A 53 -12.66 6.23 -17.80
CA ASP A 53 -14.05 6.09 -17.40
C ASP A 53 -14.61 4.76 -17.92
N ARG A 54 -14.65 3.78 -17.03
CA ARG A 54 -15.10 2.42 -17.35
C ARG A 54 -16.60 2.31 -17.56
N GLU A 55 -17.39 3.18 -16.92
CA GLU A 55 -18.85 3.21 -17.10
C GLU A 55 -19.22 3.82 -18.46
N ALA A 56 -18.63 4.96 -18.79
CA ALA A 56 -18.88 5.64 -20.06
C ALA A 56 -18.30 4.90 -21.27
N ARG A 57 -17.23 4.11 -21.11
CA ARG A 57 -16.50 3.40 -22.18
C ARG A 57 -16.17 4.29 -23.38
N ARG A 58 -15.83 5.55 -23.11
CA ARG A 58 -15.48 6.59 -24.11
C ARG A 58 -14.52 7.60 -23.51
N GLY A 59 -13.86 8.37 -24.37
CA GLY A 59 -12.92 9.41 -23.96
C GLY A 59 -11.53 8.86 -23.72
N ARG A 60 -10.87 9.32 -22.65
CA ARG A 60 -9.47 8.99 -22.38
C ARG A 60 -9.27 7.50 -22.13
N ARG A 61 -8.20 6.97 -22.70
CA ARG A 61 -7.68 5.65 -22.37
C ARG A 61 -6.38 5.81 -21.60
N ILE A 62 -6.09 4.88 -20.73
CA ILE A 62 -4.85 4.80 -19.96
C ILE A 62 -4.22 3.43 -20.18
N ALA A 63 -2.89 3.41 -20.27
CA ALA A 63 -2.13 2.20 -20.46
C ALA A 63 -1.66 1.66 -19.10
N LEU A 64 -2.09 0.47 -18.72
CA LEU A 64 -1.64 -0.22 -17.51
C LEU A 64 -0.32 -0.92 -17.80
N ASN A 65 0.68 -0.69 -16.96
CA ASN A 65 1.95 -1.37 -17.03
C ASN A 65 1.83 -2.77 -16.43
N VAL A 66 2.19 -3.79 -17.22
CA VAL A 66 2.12 -5.20 -16.84
C VAL A 66 3.49 -5.83 -16.99
N VAL A 67 3.96 -6.43 -15.92
CA VAL A 67 5.21 -7.20 -15.88
C VAL A 67 4.87 -8.64 -15.49
N VAL A 68 5.35 -9.58 -16.25
CA VAL A 68 5.24 -11.01 -15.97
C VAL A 68 6.63 -11.58 -15.79
N LEU A 69 6.84 -12.23 -14.66
CA LEU A 69 7.99 -13.08 -14.41
C LEU A 69 7.56 -14.53 -14.68
N PRO A 70 7.96 -15.13 -15.80
CA PRO A 70 7.55 -16.48 -16.13
C PRO A 70 8.04 -17.50 -15.10
N ALA A 71 7.30 -18.59 -14.98
CA ALA A 71 7.74 -19.75 -14.25
C ALA A 71 9.09 -20.27 -14.79
N LEU A 72 9.85 -20.92 -13.91
CA LEU A 72 11.16 -21.51 -14.24
C LEU A 72 11.04 -22.96 -14.70
N THR A 73 9.87 -23.36 -15.17
CA THR A 73 9.55 -24.70 -15.68
C THR A 73 8.84 -24.61 -17.03
N ASP A 74 9.01 -25.64 -17.86
CA ASP A 74 8.31 -25.73 -19.15
C ASP A 74 6.82 -26.09 -19.01
N LYS A 75 6.38 -26.49 -17.81
CA LYS A 75 4.99 -26.84 -17.51
C LYS A 75 4.49 -26.03 -16.32
N PRO A 76 4.24 -24.74 -16.51
CA PRO A 76 3.72 -23.89 -15.43
C PRO A 76 2.33 -24.31 -14.98
N ALA A 77 2.04 -24.14 -13.71
CA ALA A 77 0.68 -24.27 -13.20
C ALA A 77 -0.20 -23.15 -13.79
N PRO A 78 -1.49 -23.43 -14.08
CA PRO A 78 -2.36 -22.50 -14.80
C PRO A 78 -2.86 -21.32 -13.95
N ASP A 79 -2.49 -21.26 -12.67
CA ASP A 79 -2.93 -20.32 -11.67
C ASP A 79 -1.77 -19.42 -11.18
N PRO A 80 -1.42 -18.35 -11.90
CA PRO A 80 -0.32 -17.45 -11.56
C PRO A 80 -0.56 -16.73 -10.23
N VAL A 81 0.47 -16.08 -9.72
CA VAL A 81 0.36 -15.17 -8.58
C VAL A 81 0.31 -13.73 -9.10
N PHE A 82 -0.72 -12.99 -8.72
CA PHE A 82 -0.85 -11.55 -8.93
C PHE A 82 -0.48 -10.82 -7.65
N PHE A 83 0.57 -10.01 -7.71
CA PHE A 83 1.02 -9.21 -6.57
C PHE A 83 0.42 -7.82 -6.59
N LEU A 84 -0.21 -7.42 -5.48
CA LEU A 84 -0.84 -6.11 -5.28
C LEU A 84 -0.03 -5.29 -4.28
N ALA A 85 0.46 -4.15 -4.75
CA ALA A 85 1.29 -3.25 -3.98
C ALA A 85 0.50 -2.44 -2.94
N GLY A 86 1.23 -1.91 -1.97
CA GLY A 86 0.71 -1.10 -0.88
C GLY A 86 0.57 0.39 -1.19
N GLY A 87 0.62 1.18 -0.16
CA GLY A 87 0.48 2.64 -0.17
C GLY A 87 -0.84 3.10 0.46
N PRO A 88 -1.95 3.30 -0.31
CA PRO A 88 -2.09 3.17 -1.77
C PRO A 88 -1.16 4.09 -2.57
N GLY A 89 -0.87 3.70 -3.80
CA GLY A 89 -0.05 4.53 -4.70
C GLY A 89 1.30 3.93 -5.09
N GLN A 90 1.71 2.77 -4.55
CA GLN A 90 2.94 2.09 -4.98
C GLN A 90 2.71 1.32 -6.30
N GLY A 91 3.69 1.39 -7.20
CA GLY A 91 3.72 0.58 -8.41
C GLY A 91 4.19 -0.85 -8.11
N ALA A 92 3.43 -1.85 -8.52
CA ALA A 92 3.78 -3.25 -8.27
C ALA A 92 5.06 -3.67 -9.01
N ALA A 93 5.23 -3.23 -10.26
CA ALA A 93 6.43 -3.48 -11.06
C ALA A 93 7.68 -2.83 -10.43
N GLN A 94 7.54 -1.64 -9.79
CA GLN A 94 8.63 -1.00 -9.08
C GLN A 94 9.06 -1.79 -7.84
N ILE A 95 8.10 -2.41 -7.12
CA ILE A 95 8.42 -3.29 -5.99
C ILE A 95 9.22 -4.50 -6.47
N ALA A 96 8.79 -5.15 -7.56
CA ALA A 96 9.52 -6.26 -8.15
C ALA A 96 10.97 -5.88 -8.50
N LYS A 97 11.15 -4.72 -9.12
CA LYS A 97 12.47 -4.18 -9.49
C LYS A 97 13.37 -3.96 -8.28
N ASN A 98 12.83 -3.39 -7.20
CA ASN A 98 13.59 -3.05 -5.99
C ASN A 98 13.90 -4.29 -5.13
N ALA A 99 13.03 -5.30 -5.12
CA ALA A 99 13.19 -6.51 -4.32
C ALA A 99 14.22 -7.49 -4.88
N GLY A 100 14.57 -7.36 -6.17
CA GLY A 100 15.63 -8.15 -6.81
C GLY A 100 15.22 -9.57 -7.22
N ALA A 101 16.21 -10.32 -7.70
CA ALA A 101 16.00 -11.62 -8.36
C ALA A 101 15.41 -12.71 -7.47
N ASP A 102 15.69 -12.67 -6.16
CA ASP A 102 15.24 -13.68 -5.21
C ASP A 102 13.79 -13.49 -4.77
N PHE A 103 13.24 -12.31 -5.05
CA PHE A 103 11.85 -12.03 -4.75
C PHE A 103 10.92 -12.98 -5.53
N MET A 104 10.10 -13.72 -4.81
CA MET A 104 9.18 -14.73 -5.37
C MET A 104 9.83 -15.86 -6.16
N GLN A 105 11.14 -16.10 -6.01
CA GLN A 105 11.83 -17.18 -6.73
C GLN A 105 11.20 -18.55 -6.45
N GLY A 106 10.79 -18.83 -5.22
CA GLY A 106 10.10 -20.04 -4.83
C GLY A 106 8.80 -20.26 -5.62
N ILE A 107 7.98 -19.22 -5.73
CA ILE A 107 6.73 -19.22 -6.52
C ILE A 107 7.04 -19.49 -7.99
N ARG A 108 8.06 -18.84 -8.55
CA ARG A 108 8.47 -18.97 -9.94
C ARG A 108 8.94 -20.38 -10.32
N ARG A 109 9.27 -21.24 -9.36
CA ARG A 109 9.57 -22.65 -9.68
C ARG A 109 8.43 -23.33 -10.43
N THR A 110 7.19 -22.94 -10.19
CA THR A 110 6.02 -23.60 -10.77
C THR A 110 4.98 -22.66 -11.38
N ARG A 111 5.01 -21.37 -11.11
CA ARG A 111 3.97 -20.40 -11.51
C ARG A 111 4.55 -19.12 -12.04
N ASP A 112 3.83 -18.51 -12.96
CA ASP A 112 4.07 -17.12 -13.34
C ASP A 112 3.76 -16.19 -12.18
N VAL A 113 4.50 -15.07 -12.08
CA VAL A 113 4.19 -13.97 -11.18
C VAL A 113 3.89 -12.74 -12.00
N VAL A 114 2.76 -12.11 -11.73
CA VAL A 114 2.25 -10.97 -12.48
C VAL A 114 2.20 -9.74 -11.59
N PHE A 115 2.78 -8.66 -12.06
CA PHE A 115 2.74 -7.34 -11.45
C PHE A 115 2.01 -6.39 -12.38
N VAL A 116 0.94 -5.80 -11.89
CA VAL A 116 0.21 -4.75 -12.62
C VAL A 116 0.34 -3.48 -11.80
N ASP A 117 0.99 -2.46 -12.36
CA ASP A 117 0.87 -1.14 -11.77
C ASP A 117 -0.60 -0.73 -11.87
N GLN A 118 -1.27 -0.57 -10.72
CA GLN A 118 -2.65 -0.10 -10.71
C GLN A 118 -2.74 1.27 -11.37
N ARG A 119 -3.92 1.61 -11.92
CA ARG A 119 -4.14 2.96 -12.47
C ARG A 119 -3.66 4.03 -11.49
N GLY A 120 -2.94 5.02 -11.96
CA GLY A 120 -2.40 6.10 -11.14
C GLY A 120 -1.08 5.79 -10.43
N THR A 121 -0.52 4.58 -10.58
CA THR A 121 0.74 4.18 -9.94
C THR A 121 1.81 3.82 -10.97
N GLY A 122 3.07 3.78 -10.53
CA GLY A 122 4.19 3.32 -11.35
C GLY A 122 4.18 3.92 -12.76
N GLU A 123 4.12 3.07 -13.78
CA GLU A 123 4.03 3.49 -15.18
C GLU A 123 2.60 3.43 -15.77
N SER A 124 1.57 3.36 -14.91
CA SER A 124 0.15 3.31 -15.30
C SER A 124 -0.55 4.64 -15.08
N ASN A 125 -0.23 5.65 -15.92
CA ASN A 125 -0.77 7.01 -15.79
C ASN A 125 -0.55 7.60 -14.39
N ASN A 126 0.70 7.67 -13.95
CA ASN A 126 1.12 8.02 -12.59
C ASN A 126 0.54 9.36 -12.09
N LEU A 127 -0.16 9.33 -10.96
CA LEU A 127 -0.73 10.50 -10.30
C LEU A 127 0.16 11.02 -9.17
N ASN A 128 1.48 11.10 -9.37
CA ASN A 128 2.37 11.60 -8.34
C ASN A 128 2.22 13.11 -8.14
N CYS A 129 2.35 13.55 -6.89
CA CYS A 129 2.50 14.94 -6.47
C CYS A 129 3.89 15.14 -5.89
N ASP A 130 4.56 16.19 -6.30
CA ASP A 130 5.81 16.61 -5.68
C ASP A 130 5.54 17.62 -4.57
N PHE A 131 5.68 17.18 -3.32
CA PHE A 131 5.57 18.04 -2.14
C PHE A 131 6.93 18.49 -1.60
N TYR A 132 8.02 17.85 -2.01
CA TYR A 132 9.34 18.02 -1.41
C TYR A 132 10.33 18.77 -2.29
N GLY A 133 10.08 18.85 -3.61
CA GLY A 133 10.95 19.49 -4.58
C GLY A 133 12.19 18.65 -4.93
N ASP A 134 13.16 19.31 -5.53
CA ASP A 134 14.38 18.70 -6.07
C ASP A 134 15.48 18.41 -5.01
N GLY A 135 15.21 18.72 -3.75
CA GLY A 135 16.17 18.58 -2.65
C GLY A 135 17.10 19.77 -2.47
N SER A 136 16.92 20.87 -3.21
CA SER A 136 17.69 22.11 -3.04
C SER A 136 17.41 22.80 -1.70
N SER A 137 16.31 22.46 -1.02
CA SER A 137 15.98 22.85 0.35
C SER A 137 15.50 21.66 1.16
N LEU A 138 15.86 21.62 2.45
CA LEU A 138 15.46 20.59 3.40
C LEU A 138 14.16 20.88 4.11
N GLN A 139 13.78 22.16 4.30
CA GLN A 139 12.60 22.54 5.06
C GLN A 139 11.31 21.83 4.58
N PRO A 140 11.04 21.60 3.27
CA PRO A 140 9.87 20.88 2.80
C PRO A 140 9.68 19.47 3.39
N TYR A 141 10.75 18.81 3.83
CA TYR A 141 10.66 17.51 4.50
C TYR A 141 10.16 17.61 5.95
N PHE A 142 10.17 18.81 6.53
CA PHE A 142 9.78 19.11 7.92
C PHE A 142 8.59 20.06 8.02
N ASP A 143 8.02 20.48 6.89
CA ASP A 143 6.77 21.22 6.82
C ASP A 143 5.55 20.33 7.09
N GLU A 144 4.37 20.93 7.17
CA GLU A 144 3.09 20.21 7.22
C GLU A 144 3.02 19.19 6.08
N LEU A 145 2.52 17.98 6.37
CA LEU A 145 2.57 16.83 5.44
C LEU A 145 1.96 17.09 4.05
N PHE A 146 0.88 17.83 3.98
CA PHE A 146 0.15 18.09 2.74
C PHE A 146 -0.16 19.58 2.61
N PRO A 147 0.83 20.43 2.29
CA PRO A 147 0.63 21.87 2.22
C PRO A 147 -0.49 22.21 1.21
N PRO A 148 -1.52 22.97 1.61
CA PRO A 148 -2.71 23.20 0.79
C PRO A 148 -2.42 23.79 -0.59
N GLU A 149 -1.43 24.67 -0.72
CA GLU A 149 -1.04 25.29 -1.98
C GLU A 149 -0.42 24.26 -2.95
N LYS A 150 0.50 23.42 -2.43
CA LYS A 150 1.15 22.36 -3.20
C LYS A 150 0.13 21.30 -3.62
N LEU A 151 -0.79 20.93 -2.74
CA LEU A 151 -1.87 20.00 -3.04
C LEU A 151 -2.77 20.53 -4.17
N ARG A 152 -3.18 21.79 -4.10
CA ARG A 152 -4.01 22.45 -5.11
C ARG A 152 -3.29 22.53 -6.46
N ALA A 153 -2.01 22.92 -6.47
CA ALA A 153 -1.21 22.95 -7.69
C ALA A 153 -1.06 21.57 -8.32
N CYS A 154 -0.82 20.55 -7.49
CA CYS A 154 -0.77 19.16 -7.96
C CYS A 154 -2.09 18.71 -8.57
N ARG A 155 -3.21 18.91 -7.88
CA ARG A 155 -4.55 18.60 -8.37
C ARG A 155 -4.79 19.24 -9.74
N GLN A 156 -4.57 20.56 -9.89
CA GLN A 156 -4.76 21.29 -11.13
C GLN A 156 -3.90 20.73 -12.29
N ARG A 157 -2.69 20.29 -11.99
CA ARG A 157 -1.81 19.64 -12.97
C ARG A 157 -2.36 18.27 -13.37
N LEU A 158 -2.79 17.45 -12.42
CA LEU A 158 -3.29 16.10 -12.67
C LEU A 158 -4.64 16.11 -13.41
N GLU A 159 -5.53 17.06 -13.13
CA GLU A 159 -6.82 17.20 -13.81
C GLU A 159 -6.70 17.46 -15.34
N LYS A 160 -5.53 17.94 -15.82
CA LYS A 160 -5.25 18.06 -17.26
C LYS A 160 -5.03 16.72 -17.95
N ILE A 161 -4.52 15.72 -17.24
CA ILE A 161 -4.11 14.42 -17.79
C ILE A 161 -4.95 13.25 -17.26
N SER A 162 -5.81 13.48 -16.27
CA SER A 162 -6.60 12.46 -15.60
C SER A 162 -7.89 13.04 -15.03
N ASN A 163 -8.82 12.17 -14.64
CA ASN A 163 -9.88 12.50 -13.70
C ASN A 163 -9.63 11.75 -12.39
N PRO A 164 -9.02 12.38 -11.36
CA PRO A 164 -8.65 11.69 -10.12
C PRO A 164 -9.79 10.97 -9.40
N ALA A 165 -11.06 11.37 -9.65
CA ALA A 165 -12.22 10.69 -9.11
C ALA A 165 -12.46 9.26 -9.70
N LEU A 166 -11.73 8.89 -10.77
CA LEU A 166 -11.84 7.58 -11.42
C LEU A 166 -10.71 6.62 -11.01
N TYR A 167 -10.03 6.90 -9.89
CA TYR A 167 -8.88 6.10 -9.42
C TYR A 167 -9.15 5.47 -8.04
N THR A 168 -10.35 4.90 -7.88
CA THR A 168 -10.73 4.15 -6.67
C THR A 168 -10.30 2.69 -6.74
N THR A 169 -10.22 2.03 -5.57
CA THR A 169 -9.90 0.60 -5.47
C THR A 169 -10.86 -0.26 -6.29
N SER A 170 -12.15 0.03 -6.27
CA SER A 170 -13.16 -0.74 -7.01
C SER A 170 -12.92 -0.69 -8.52
N ILE A 171 -12.50 0.45 -9.05
CA ILE A 171 -12.18 0.60 -10.48
C ILE A 171 -10.85 -0.11 -10.80
N ALA A 172 -9.85 -0.01 -9.91
CA ALA A 172 -8.55 -0.66 -10.10
C ALA A 172 -8.65 -2.19 -10.11
N VAL A 173 -9.53 -2.79 -9.31
CA VAL A 173 -9.72 -4.26 -9.33
C VAL A 173 -10.45 -4.75 -10.59
N ASP A 174 -11.30 -3.92 -11.19
CA ASP A 174 -11.90 -4.21 -12.51
C ASP A 174 -10.85 -4.19 -13.62
N ASP A 175 -9.90 -3.25 -13.58
CA ASP A 175 -8.75 -3.24 -14.49
C ASP A 175 -7.91 -4.51 -14.34
N LEU A 176 -7.66 -4.92 -13.10
CA LEU A 176 -6.87 -6.11 -12.80
C LEU A 176 -7.50 -7.37 -13.40
N ASP A 177 -8.85 -7.50 -13.32
CA ASP A 177 -9.56 -8.62 -13.93
C ASP A 177 -9.51 -8.59 -15.47
N GLU A 178 -9.53 -7.41 -16.09
CA GLU A 178 -9.33 -7.32 -17.53
C GLU A 178 -7.92 -7.75 -17.94
N VAL A 179 -6.88 -7.36 -17.20
CA VAL A 179 -5.50 -7.82 -17.43
C VAL A 179 -5.41 -9.35 -17.26
N ARG A 180 -6.03 -9.92 -16.21
CA ARG A 180 -6.10 -11.38 -16.02
C ARG A 180 -6.66 -12.08 -17.26
N ARG A 181 -7.80 -11.59 -17.79
CA ARG A 181 -8.44 -12.13 -19.00
C ARG A 181 -7.58 -11.96 -20.25
N ALA A 182 -6.94 -10.79 -20.40
CA ALA A 182 -6.07 -10.51 -21.54
C ALA A 182 -4.80 -11.39 -21.55
N LEU A 183 -4.35 -11.84 -20.38
CA LEU A 183 -3.25 -12.81 -20.23
C LEU A 183 -3.71 -14.26 -20.38
N GLY A 184 -5.02 -14.52 -20.45
CA GLY A 184 -5.59 -15.87 -20.63
C GLY A 184 -5.71 -16.71 -19.37
N TYR A 185 -5.55 -16.12 -18.18
CA TYR A 185 -5.65 -16.87 -16.92
C TYR A 185 -7.12 -17.00 -16.47
N GLU A 186 -7.57 -18.23 -16.19
CA GLU A 186 -8.91 -18.49 -15.65
C GLU A 186 -9.00 -18.14 -14.17
N LYS A 187 -8.05 -18.64 -13.36
CA LYS A 187 -7.94 -18.39 -11.92
C LYS A 187 -6.57 -17.88 -11.57
N ILE A 188 -6.50 -17.08 -10.50
CA ILE A 188 -5.25 -16.53 -9.98
C ILE A 188 -5.13 -16.73 -8.47
N ASN A 189 -3.91 -16.72 -7.99
CA ASN A 189 -3.60 -16.51 -6.58
C ASN A 189 -3.32 -15.02 -6.40
N VAL A 190 -3.89 -14.39 -5.39
CA VAL A 190 -3.70 -12.96 -5.12
C VAL A 190 -2.82 -12.81 -3.89
N TRP A 191 -1.77 -11.99 -4.00
CA TRP A 191 -0.90 -11.68 -2.87
C TRP A 191 -0.82 -10.16 -2.70
N GLY A 192 -1.34 -9.66 -1.58
CA GLY A 192 -1.35 -8.23 -1.26
C GLY A 192 -0.54 -7.90 -0.03
N GLY A 193 0.19 -6.76 -0.08
CA GLY A 193 0.88 -6.17 1.06
C GLY A 193 0.27 -4.82 1.45
N SER A 194 0.05 -4.57 2.76
CA SER A 194 -0.48 -3.29 3.25
C SER A 194 -1.83 -2.92 2.57
N TYR A 195 -1.98 -1.74 1.95
CA TYR A 195 -3.16 -1.42 1.13
C TYR A 195 -3.44 -2.50 0.05
N GLY A 196 -2.42 -3.18 -0.47
CA GLY A 196 -2.64 -4.32 -1.38
C GLY A 196 -3.53 -5.41 -0.79
N THR A 197 -3.63 -5.52 0.53
CA THR A 197 -4.57 -6.44 1.20
C THR A 197 -6.01 -5.96 1.08
N THR A 198 -6.27 -4.65 1.18
CA THR A 198 -7.57 -4.03 0.90
C THR A 198 -7.97 -4.29 -0.55
N ALA A 199 -7.08 -4.05 -1.51
CA ALA A 199 -7.31 -4.31 -2.93
C ALA A 199 -7.54 -5.81 -3.20
N SER A 200 -6.81 -6.71 -2.53
CA SER A 200 -7.00 -8.17 -2.63
C SER A 200 -8.37 -8.61 -2.12
N MET A 201 -8.82 -8.06 -1.00
CA MET A 201 -10.15 -8.34 -0.45
C MET A 201 -11.25 -7.76 -1.32
N ALA A 202 -11.07 -6.58 -1.89
CA ALA A 202 -11.99 -5.99 -2.87
C ALA A 202 -12.08 -6.84 -4.14
N TYR A 203 -10.94 -7.35 -4.64
CA TYR A 203 -10.90 -8.27 -5.77
C TYR A 203 -11.61 -9.59 -5.45
N LEU A 204 -11.33 -10.19 -4.30
CA LEU A 204 -11.98 -11.42 -3.84
C LEU A 204 -13.50 -11.26 -3.74
N ARG A 205 -14.00 -10.14 -3.22
CA ARG A 205 -15.43 -9.84 -3.16
C ARG A 205 -16.05 -9.77 -4.55
N ARG A 206 -15.38 -9.10 -5.49
CA ARG A 206 -15.91 -8.82 -6.82
C ARG A 206 -15.82 -10.01 -7.77
N TYR A 207 -14.74 -10.78 -7.65
CA TYR A 207 -14.38 -11.89 -8.55
C TYR A 207 -14.07 -13.20 -7.81
N PRO A 208 -14.93 -13.69 -6.89
CA PRO A 208 -14.61 -14.84 -6.03
C PRO A 208 -14.32 -16.13 -6.82
N LYS A 209 -14.95 -16.30 -7.99
CA LYS A 209 -14.76 -17.50 -8.84
C LYS A 209 -13.39 -17.51 -9.53
N GLN A 210 -12.76 -16.37 -9.71
CA GLN A 210 -11.45 -16.18 -10.35
C GLN A 210 -10.29 -16.31 -9.36
N VAL A 211 -10.57 -16.36 -8.06
CA VAL A 211 -9.54 -16.47 -7.03
C VAL A 211 -9.39 -17.91 -6.56
N ARG A 212 -8.15 -18.41 -6.55
CA ARG A 212 -7.83 -19.73 -6.01
C ARG A 212 -7.37 -19.65 -4.56
N THR A 213 -6.45 -18.73 -4.26
CA THR A 213 -5.96 -18.46 -2.90
C THR A 213 -5.66 -16.97 -2.73
N VAL A 214 -5.62 -16.51 -1.46
CA VAL A 214 -5.23 -15.13 -1.14
C VAL A 214 -4.17 -15.13 -0.04
N VAL A 215 -3.10 -14.35 -0.23
CA VAL A 215 -2.08 -14.03 0.79
C VAL A 215 -2.20 -12.56 1.16
N LEU A 216 -2.27 -12.26 2.46
CA LEU A 216 -2.39 -10.89 2.98
C LEU A 216 -1.27 -10.63 3.99
N GLU A 217 -0.40 -9.67 3.71
CA GLU A 217 0.68 -9.23 4.59
C GLU A 217 0.42 -7.82 5.11
N GLY A 218 0.36 -7.65 6.43
CA GLY A 218 0.00 -6.34 6.99
C GLY A 218 -1.44 -5.98 6.64
N VAL A 219 -2.39 -6.70 7.20
CA VAL A 219 -3.81 -6.66 6.83
C VAL A 219 -4.43 -5.31 7.13
N ALA A 220 -4.89 -4.60 6.10
CA ALA A 220 -5.73 -3.41 6.18
C ALA A 220 -7.17 -3.77 5.78
N PRO A 221 -8.11 -3.88 6.72
CA PRO A 221 -9.51 -4.21 6.45
C PRO A 221 -10.17 -3.20 5.51
N LEU A 222 -11.24 -3.62 4.83
CA LEU A 222 -12.02 -2.75 3.92
C LEU A 222 -12.70 -1.56 4.62
N ASP A 223 -12.80 -1.58 5.94
CA ASP A 223 -13.37 -0.54 6.80
C ASP A 223 -12.33 0.14 7.70
N SER A 224 -11.05 0.09 7.34
CA SER A 224 -9.92 0.54 8.18
C SER A 224 -9.90 2.03 8.50
N LYS A 225 -10.53 2.87 7.67
CA LYS A 225 -10.60 4.33 7.82
C LYS A 225 -9.21 4.98 7.97
N LEU A 226 -8.31 4.73 7.00
CA LEU A 226 -6.99 5.36 7.00
C LEU A 226 -7.09 6.90 6.98
N PRO A 227 -6.26 7.64 7.74
CA PRO A 227 -5.12 7.20 8.55
C PRO A 227 -5.42 7.08 10.06
N LEU A 228 -6.69 6.95 10.47
CA LEU A 228 -7.09 6.93 11.89
C LEU A 228 -6.30 5.92 12.76
N PRO A 229 -6.02 4.69 12.27
CA PRO A 229 -5.30 3.69 13.07
C PRO A 229 -3.85 4.02 13.39
N PHE A 230 -3.22 4.93 12.63
CA PHE A 230 -1.79 5.18 12.74
C PHE A 230 -1.37 5.73 14.11
N ALA A 231 -2.21 6.53 14.75
CA ALA A 231 -1.90 7.10 16.05
C ALA A 231 -1.74 6.02 17.13
N LYS A 232 -2.75 5.14 17.27
CA LYS A 232 -2.70 4.03 18.25
C LYS A 232 -1.67 2.98 17.89
N GLY A 233 -1.58 2.58 16.60
CA GLY A 233 -0.61 1.58 16.16
C GLY A 233 0.82 2.01 16.42
N ALA A 234 1.16 3.26 16.12
CA ALA A 234 2.49 3.80 16.39
C ALA A 234 2.78 3.92 17.89
N GLN A 235 1.79 4.31 18.71
CA GLN A 235 1.96 4.35 20.17
C GLN A 235 2.23 2.96 20.73
N GLN A 236 1.47 1.95 20.31
CA GLN A 236 1.67 0.56 20.75
C GLN A 236 3.06 0.03 20.37
N ALA A 237 3.51 0.33 19.12
CA ALA A 237 4.84 -0.06 18.66
C ALA A 237 5.96 0.62 19.48
N LEU A 238 5.80 1.92 19.79
CA LEU A 238 6.76 2.65 20.63
C LEU A 238 6.77 2.16 22.08
N ASP A 239 5.60 1.92 22.66
CA ASP A 239 5.52 1.40 24.05
C ASP A 239 6.18 0.03 24.18
N ARG A 240 6.01 -0.82 23.17
CA ARG A 240 6.70 -2.11 23.10
C ARG A 240 8.21 -1.92 22.93
N LEU A 241 8.65 -1.00 22.09
CA LEU A 241 10.07 -0.67 21.88
C LEU A 241 10.73 -0.21 23.18
N ILE A 242 10.05 0.67 23.94
CA ILE A 242 10.52 1.14 25.24
C ILE A 242 10.65 -0.03 26.24
N THR A 243 9.66 -0.94 26.25
CA THR A 243 9.68 -2.12 27.13
C THR A 243 10.81 -3.07 26.73
N ASP A 244 11.00 -3.31 25.44
CA ASP A 244 12.06 -4.19 24.92
C ASP A 244 13.45 -3.61 25.23
N CYS A 245 13.65 -2.27 25.09
CA CYS A 245 14.89 -1.60 25.47
C CYS A 245 15.19 -1.71 26.97
N ALA A 246 14.18 -1.54 27.83
CA ALA A 246 14.33 -1.68 29.27
C ALA A 246 14.67 -3.13 29.70
N ALA A 247 14.29 -4.13 28.92
CA ALA A 247 14.61 -5.54 29.15
C ALA A 247 15.93 -5.99 28.54
N ASP A 248 16.47 -5.24 27.58
CA ASP A 248 17.76 -5.50 26.94
C ASP A 248 18.90 -4.83 27.73
N GLU A 249 19.85 -5.63 28.24
CA GLU A 249 20.94 -5.15 29.12
C GLU A 249 21.74 -4.02 28.47
N THR A 250 22.06 -4.14 27.17
CA THR A 250 22.86 -3.16 26.42
C THR A 250 22.10 -1.86 26.23
N CYS A 251 20.82 -1.95 25.81
CA CYS A 251 19.99 -0.78 25.60
C CYS A 251 19.68 -0.07 26.94
N HIS A 252 19.30 -0.81 27.97
CA HIS A 252 19.02 -0.23 29.28
C HIS A 252 20.22 0.46 29.90
N LYS A 253 21.41 -0.11 29.74
CA LYS A 253 22.65 0.53 30.22
C LYS A 253 22.96 1.83 29.49
N ALA A 254 22.71 1.89 28.19
CA ALA A 254 22.96 3.09 27.36
C ALA A 254 21.87 4.16 27.54
N PHE A 255 20.59 3.74 27.72
CA PHE A 255 19.42 4.61 27.77
C PHE A 255 18.48 4.24 28.95
N PRO A 256 18.95 4.39 30.20
CA PRO A 256 18.17 3.94 31.38
C PRO A 256 16.85 4.69 31.52
N ASP A 257 16.79 5.92 31.08
CA ASP A 257 15.63 6.82 31.21
C ASP A 257 14.89 7.05 29.88
N PHE A 258 15.00 6.12 28.90
CA PHE A 258 14.46 6.29 27.55
C PHE A 258 12.99 6.79 27.54
N ARG A 259 12.10 6.25 28.38
CA ARG A 259 10.70 6.71 28.50
C ARG A 259 10.61 8.18 28.95
N ALA A 260 11.39 8.57 29.94
CA ALA A 260 11.41 9.92 30.47
C ALA A 260 12.02 10.91 29.47
N GLU A 261 13.09 10.52 28.78
CA GLU A 261 13.71 11.31 27.73
C GLU A 261 12.74 11.57 26.56
N PHE A 262 12.02 10.52 26.13
CA PHE A 262 10.99 10.66 25.10
C PHE A 262 9.89 11.63 25.56
N ALA A 263 9.37 11.49 26.78
CA ALA A 263 8.36 12.40 27.32
C ALA A 263 8.86 13.85 27.37
N ALA A 264 10.13 14.08 27.74
CA ALA A 264 10.75 15.40 27.75
C ALA A 264 10.89 16.01 26.34
N VAL A 265 11.23 15.20 25.33
CA VAL A 265 11.26 15.63 23.91
C VAL A 265 9.87 16.07 23.46
N ILE A 266 8.84 15.27 23.74
CA ILE A 266 7.44 15.61 23.40
C ILE A 266 7.02 16.89 24.12
N ALA A 267 7.27 17.01 25.43
CA ALA A 267 6.94 18.23 26.21
C ALA A 267 7.66 19.51 25.70
N ARG A 268 8.86 19.35 25.14
CA ARG A 268 9.56 20.47 24.47
C ARG A 268 8.86 20.87 23.19
N LEU A 269 8.48 19.91 22.35
CA LEU A 269 7.77 20.11 21.09
C LEU A 269 6.34 20.67 21.31
N ASP A 270 5.72 20.40 22.45
CA ASP A 270 4.42 20.98 22.85
C ASP A 270 4.50 22.50 23.12
N LYS A 271 5.69 23.01 23.48
CA LYS A 271 5.90 24.46 23.69
C LYS A 271 6.08 25.23 22.37
N GLY A 272 6.31 24.52 21.26
CA GLY A 272 6.50 25.09 19.92
C GLY A 272 7.47 24.27 19.09
N PRO A 273 7.61 24.59 17.79
CA PRO A 273 8.55 23.92 16.92
C PRO A 273 9.99 24.05 17.42
N VAL A 274 10.77 22.97 17.33
CA VAL A 274 12.22 23.04 17.54
C VAL A 274 12.89 23.60 16.30
N THR A 275 14.01 24.31 16.54
CA THR A 275 14.85 24.91 15.47
C THR A 275 16.28 24.44 15.63
N PHE A 276 16.87 23.98 14.53
CA PHE A 276 18.25 23.50 14.50
C PHE A 276 18.87 23.74 13.12
N GLU A 277 20.20 23.71 13.03
CA GLU A 277 20.93 23.79 11.76
C GLU A 277 21.24 22.37 11.26
N MET A 278 21.07 22.15 9.96
CA MET A 278 21.35 20.87 9.32
C MET A 278 22.03 21.10 7.96
N THR A 279 23.07 20.33 7.64
CA THR A 279 23.73 20.41 6.34
C THR A 279 22.91 19.68 5.28
N ASN A 280 22.55 20.38 4.21
CA ASN A 280 21.86 19.78 3.08
C ASN A 280 22.84 18.85 2.32
N PRO A 281 22.52 17.56 2.16
CA PRO A 281 23.43 16.60 1.52
C PRO A 281 23.61 16.86 0.01
N VAL A 282 22.69 17.59 -0.64
CA VAL A 282 22.76 17.94 -2.07
C VAL A 282 23.58 19.21 -2.27
N THR A 283 23.20 20.30 -1.57
CA THR A 283 23.82 21.63 -1.78
C THR A 283 25.06 21.85 -0.94
N LYS A 284 25.32 20.99 0.08
CA LYS A 284 26.39 21.10 1.08
C LYS A 284 26.33 22.40 1.92
N LYS A 285 25.20 23.12 1.90
CA LYS A 285 24.97 24.32 2.69
C LYS A 285 24.25 23.98 4.00
N SER A 286 24.56 24.73 5.07
CA SER A 286 23.77 24.69 6.30
C SER A 286 22.41 25.36 6.08
N GLU A 287 21.35 24.73 6.53
CA GLU A 287 19.97 25.24 6.49
C GLU A 287 19.37 25.21 7.89
N ARG A 288 18.62 26.26 8.23
CA ARG A 288 17.85 26.32 9.46
C ARG A 288 16.52 25.60 9.26
N ILE A 289 16.30 24.57 10.07
CA ILE A 289 15.13 23.69 10.02
C ILE A 289 14.21 23.99 11.19
N HIS A 290 12.91 24.05 10.91
CA HIS A 290 11.83 24.13 11.89
C HIS A 290 11.02 22.84 11.84
N MET A 291 10.87 22.15 12.96
CA MET A 291 10.12 20.88 13.03
C MET A 291 9.10 20.94 14.16
N SER A 292 7.81 20.80 13.80
CA SER A 292 6.71 20.75 14.74
C SER A 292 6.55 19.39 15.40
N ARG A 293 5.81 19.31 16.51
CA ARG A 293 5.46 18.06 17.18
C ARG A 293 4.76 17.06 16.26
N GLY A 294 3.80 17.53 15.46
CA GLY A 294 3.06 16.65 14.54
C GLY A 294 3.96 16.03 13.48
N VAL A 295 4.88 16.83 12.92
CA VAL A 295 5.87 16.33 11.95
C VAL A 295 6.85 15.37 12.62
N PHE A 296 7.40 15.71 13.79
CA PHE A 296 8.27 14.81 14.56
C PHE A 296 7.59 13.46 14.81
N GLY A 297 6.34 13.48 15.31
CA GLY A 297 5.58 12.26 15.59
C GLY A 297 5.35 11.39 14.34
N GLU A 298 4.97 12.02 13.22
CA GLU A 298 4.77 11.28 11.95
C GLU A 298 6.08 10.71 11.40
N ARG A 299 7.20 11.43 11.53
CA ARG A 299 8.52 10.92 11.13
C ARG A 299 8.98 9.78 12.03
N LEU A 300 8.77 9.87 13.34
CA LEU A 300 9.05 8.77 14.27
C LEU A 300 8.24 7.52 13.91
N ARG A 301 6.94 7.67 13.58
CA ARG A 301 6.11 6.56 13.12
C ARG A 301 6.73 5.83 11.93
N LEU A 302 7.27 6.55 10.96
CA LEU A 302 7.93 5.94 9.79
C LEU A 302 9.19 5.14 10.17
N LEU A 303 9.93 5.56 11.18
CA LEU A 303 11.09 4.80 11.67
C LEU A 303 10.68 3.48 12.32
N LEU A 304 9.45 3.41 12.87
CA LEU A 304 8.92 2.19 13.45
C LEU A 304 8.44 1.15 12.42
N TYR A 305 8.50 1.44 11.09
CA TYR A 305 8.13 0.49 10.03
C TYR A 305 9.17 -0.60 9.79
N SER A 306 10.43 -0.33 10.10
CA SER A 306 11.54 -1.26 9.86
C SER A 306 12.14 -1.72 11.20
N PRO A 307 12.50 -3.00 11.34
CA PRO A 307 13.18 -3.47 12.54
C PRO A 307 14.55 -2.80 12.74
N ASP A 308 15.31 -2.59 11.66
CA ASP A 308 16.62 -1.93 11.72
C ASP A 308 16.51 -0.47 12.13
N LEU A 309 15.56 0.28 11.54
CA LEU A 309 15.35 1.70 11.88
C LEU A 309 14.82 1.86 13.30
N SER A 310 13.94 0.95 13.74
CA SER A 310 13.42 0.99 15.09
C SER A 310 14.50 0.70 16.16
N SER A 311 15.54 -0.04 15.81
CA SER A 311 16.68 -0.27 16.71
C SER A 311 17.50 0.98 17.03
N LEU A 312 17.44 2.00 16.16
CA LEU A 312 18.08 3.31 16.34
C LEU A 312 17.25 4.27 17.20
N VAL A 313 15.96 4.03 17.36
CA VAL A 313 15.05 5.02 18.00
C VAL A 313 15.49 5.41 19.40
N PRO A 314 15.94 4.52 20.31
CA PRO A 314 16.44 4.93 21.63
C PRO A 314 17.59 5.95 21.54
N LEU A 315 18.58 5.70 20.68
CA LEU A 315 19.71 6.60 20.45
C LEU A 315 19.27 7.96 19.87
N LEU A 316 18.37 7.94 18.87
CA LEU A 316 17.84 9.17 18.25
C LEU A 316 17.08 10.04 19.25
N ILE A 317 16.31 9.43 20.14
CA ILE A 317 15.57 10.13 21.21
C ILE A 317 16.53 10.68 22.27
N HIS A 318 17.53 9.92 22.66
CA HIS A 318 18.56 10.37 23.59
C HIS A 318 19.31 11.62 23.09
N GLU A 319 19.68 11.63 21.80
CA GLU A 319 20.29 12.81 21.18
C GLU A 319 19.29 14.00 21.11
N ALA A 320 18.03 13.75 20.71
CA ALA A 320 17.00 14.79 20.68
C ALA A 320 16.73 15.36 22.07
N TYR A 321 16.79 14.55 23.13
CA TYR A 321 16.70 14.98 24.52
C TYR A 321 17.83 15.95 24.89
N LYS A 322 19.05 15.71 24.39
CA LYS A 322 20.20 16.61 24.51
C LYS A 322 20.15 17.84 23.58
N ASN A 323 19.03 18.11 22.91
CA ASN A 323 18.83 19.16 21.88
C ASN A 323 19.54 18.88 20.54
N ASN A 324 20.10 17.72 20.31
CA ASN A 324 20.66 17.33 19.02
C ASN A 324 19.61 16.60 18.17
N PHE A 325 18.82 17.35 17.39
CA PHE A 325 17.80 16.78 16.50
C PHE A 325 18.34 16.35 15.14
N VAL A 326 19.60 16.66 14.81
CA VAL A 326 20.18 16.40 13.47
C VAL A 326 20.15 14.92 13.09
N PRO A 327 20.57 13.94 13.94
CA PRO A 327 20.52 12.53 13.57
C PRO A 327 19.11 12.03 13.26
N PHE A 328 18.12 12.43 14.08
CA PHE A 328 16.72 12.12 13.84
C PHE A 328 16.22 12.71 12.52
N ALA A 329 16.52 13.99 12.27
CA ALA A 329 16.10 14.70 11.08
C ALA A 329 16.72 14.10 9.81
N SER A 330 17.99 13.72 9.83
CA SER A 330 18.69 13.10 8.71
C SER A 330 18.02 11.80 8.30
N LEU A 331 17.74 10.93 9.27
CA LEU A 331 17.08 9.65 8.99
C LEU A 331 15.64 9.84 8.57
N ALA A 332 14.91 10.77 9.18
CA ALA A 332 13.53 11.12 8.83
C ALA A 332 13.44 11.68 7.40
N GLN A 333 14.36 12.53 7.00
CA GLN A 333 14.46 13.07 5.64
C GLN A 333 14.73 11.96 4.61
N TYR A 334 15.71 11.09 4.88
CA TYR A 334 16.01 9.95 4.03
C TYR A 334 14.79 9.05 3.81
N MET A 335 14.11 8.64 4.88
CA MET A 335 12.91 7.82 4.81
C MET A 335 11.77 8.50 4.06
N THR A 336 11.55 9.80 4.31
CA THR A 336 10.51 10.57 3.62
C THR A 336 10.78 10.63 2.12
N ARG A 337 12.02 10.88 1.72
CA ARG A 337 12.44 10.91 0.31
C ARG A 337 12.25 9.55 -0.37
N SER A 338 12.63 8.46 0.31
CA SER A 338 12.44 7.10 -0.18
C SER A 338 10.96 6.78 -0.44
N ILE A 339 10.08 7.09 0.51
CA ILE A 339 8.64 6.86 0.37
C ILE A 339 8.04 7.76 -0.72
N ALA A 340 8.41 9.04 -0.78
CA ALA A 340 7.93 9.98 -1.79
C ALA A 340 8.28 9.55 -3.21
N GLY A 341 9.40 8.86 -3.41
CA GLY A 341 9.80 8.30 -4.69
C GLY A 341 9.04 7.03 -5.10
N GLN A 342 8.33 6.39 -4.16
CA GLN A 342 7.66 5.12 -4.38
C GLN A 342 6.13 5.23 -4.40
N VAL A 343 5.55 6.27 -3.79
CA VAL A 343 4.10 6.43 -3.61
C VAL A 343 3.60 7.60 -4.43
N ALA A 344 2.74 7.33 -5.41
CA ALA A 344 2.01 8.35 -6.16
C ALA A 344 0.97 9.03 -5.24
N GLN A 345 1.29 10.23 -4.74
CA GLN A 345 0.49 10.92 -3.72
C GLN A 345 -0.93 11.27 -4.23
N GLY A 346 -1.10 11.62 -5.51
CA GLY A 346 -2.44 11.84 -6.06
C GLY A 346 -3.29 10.58 -6.08
N MET A 347 -2.68 9.41 -6.37
CA MET A 347 -3.38 8.12 -6.24
C MET A 347 -3.72 7.83 -4.78
N TYR A 348 -2.81 8.10 -3.85
CA TYR A 348 -3.05 7.97 -2.41
C TYR A 348 -4.32 8.72 -1.98
N PHE A 349 -4.49 9.98 -2.39
CA PHE A 349 -5.68 10.75 -2.08
C PHE A 349 -6.92 10.26 -2.83
N SER A 350 -6.79 9.86 -4.09
CA SER A 350 -7.91 9.36 -4.89
C SER A 350 -8.55 8.10 -4.31
N VAL A 351 -7.76 7.28 -3.60
CA VAL A 351 -8.25 6.12 -2.84
C VAL A 351 -8.71 6.54 -1.44
N THR A 352 -7.81 7.11 -0.62
CA THR A 352 -8.10 7.28 0.81
C THR A 352 -9.14 8.35 1.12
N CYS A 353 -9.32 9.33 0.25
CA CYS A 353 -10.34 10.35 0.50
C CYS A 353 -11.77 9.79 0.43
N PRO A 354 -12.21 9.10 -0.65
CA PRO A 354 -13.56 8.58 -0.71
C PRO A 354 -13.76 7.28 0.09
N GLU A 355 -12.72 6.46 0.27
CA GLU A 355 -12.84 5.12 0.84
C GLU A 355 -12.61 5.08 2.36
N ASP A 356 -11.87 6.06 2.92
CA ASP A 356 -11.40 6.08 4.30
C ASP A 356 -11.64 7.41 5.02
N ALA A 357 -10.84 8.44 4.69
CA ALA A 357 -10.67 9.65 5.50
C ALA A 357 -11.95 10.43 5.72
N MET A 358 -12.82 10.53 4.70
CA MET A 358 -14.09 11.26 4.82
C MET A 358 -15.19 10.46 5.52
N LEU A 359 -14.90 9.22 5.92
CA LEU A 359 -15.79 8.38 6.74
C LEU A 359 -15.44 8.47 8.24
N ILE A 360 -14.37 9.19 8.59
CA ILE A 360 -13.90 9.36 9.97
C ILE A 360 -14.74 10.43 10.65
N THR A 361 -15.27 10.11 11.83
CA THR A 361 -16.04 11.03 12.67
C THR A 361 -15.17 11.73 13.71
N GLU A 362 -15.58 12.90 14.18
CA GLU A 362 -14.91 13.62 15.27
C GLU A 362 -14.80 12.75 16.54
N GLN A 363 -15.82 11.96 16.85
CA GLN A 363 -15.83 11.06 17.99
C GLN A 363 -14.74 9.97 17.86
N GLU A 364 -14.55 9.41 16.66
CA GLU A 364 -13.50 8.44 16.38
C GLU A 364 -12.12 9.10 16.49
N ILE A 365 -11.94 10.31 15.97
CA ILE A 365 -10.68 11.06 16.11
C ILE A 365 -10.36 11.23 17.60
N ALA A 366 -11.27 11.76 18.39
CA ALA A 366 -11.04 11.99 19.81
C ALA A 366 -10.71 10.71 20.58
N ARG A 367 -11.41 9.59 20.28
CA ARG A 367 -11.19 8.29 20.94
C ARG A 367 -9.87 7.61 20.52
N ASP A 368 -9.53 7.66 19.22
CA ASP A 368 -8.48 6.81 18.64
C ASP A 368 -7.13 7.53 18.54
N THR A 369 -7.09 8.84 18.78
CA THR A 369 -5.84 9.60 18.81
C THR A 369 -5.44 10.06 20.21
N ALA A 370 -6.33 9.93 21.20
CA ALA A 370 -6.06 10.34 22.58
C ALA A 370 -4.85 9.59 23.16
N ASN A 371 -4.05 10.30 23.95
CA ASN A 371 -2.89 9.76 24.65
C ASN A 371 -1.85 9.09 23.73
N THR A 372 -1.75 9.52 22.48
CA THR A 372 -0.74 9.10 21.52
C THR A 372 0.26 10.20 21.23
N PHE A 373 1.51 9.84 20.90
CA PHE A 373 2.53 10.85 20.60
C PHE A 373 2.27 11.61 19.30
N ILE A 374 1.53 11.03 18.35
CA ILE A 374 1.12 11.70 17.10
C ILE A 374 -0.08 12.64 17.36
N GLY A 375 -0.94 12.30 18.33
CA GLY A 375 -2.20 12.97 18.52
C GLY A 375 -3.09 12.86 17.28
N ASP A 376 -3.93 13.85 17.04
CA ASP A 376 -4.84 13.92 15.88
C ASP A 376 -4.20 14.55 14.63
N TYR A 377 -2.94 14.96 14.69
CA TYR A 377 -2.25 15.65 13.60
C TYR A 377 -2.40 14.96 12.25
N ARG A 378 -2.05 13.66 12.20
CA ARG A 378 -2.07 12.91 10.94
C ARG A 378 -3.46 12.81 10.32
N VAL A 379 -4.48 12.61 11.14
CA VAL A 379 -5.87 12.54 10.69
C VAL A 379 -6.35 13.89 10.22
N ARG A 380 -6.10 14.96 10.99
CA ARG A 380 -6.54 16.33 10.68
C ARG A 380 -5.98 16.84 9.36
N VAL A 381 -4.66 16.70 9.15
CA VAL A 381 -4.04 17.16 7.90
C VAL A 381 -4.53 16.35 6.70
N HIS A 382 -4.86 15.06 6.89
CA HIS A 382 -5.37 14.23 5.83
C HIS A 382 -6.82 14.58 5.45
N VAL A 383 -7.71 14.71 6.44
CA VAL A 383 -9.10 15.13 6.22
C VAL A 383 -9.15 16.48 5.51
N LYS A 384 -8.36 17.45 5.98
CA LYS A 384 -8.23 18.78 5.35
C LYS A 384 -7.75 18.70 3.90
N ALA A 385 -6.82 17.80 3.60
CA ALA A 385 -6.39 17.56 2.22
C ALA A 385 -7.53 16.94 1.37
N CYS A 386 -8.30 16.00 1.93
CA CYS A 386 -9.42 15.35 1.27
C CYS A 386 -10.62 16.28 0.99
N GLU A 387 -10.79 17.36 1.75
CA GLU A 387 -11.78 18.40 1.45
C GLU A 387 -11.52 19.08 0.09
N GLN A 388 -10.27 19.11 -0.34
CA GLN A 388 -9.84 19.75 -1.59
C GLN A 388 -9.60 18.75 -2.72
N TRP A 389 -9.70 17.43 -2.48
CA TRP A 389 -9.41 16.40 -3.47
C TRP A 389 -10.70 15.84 -4.11
N PRO A 390 -10.72 15.61 -5.44
CA PRO A 390 -11.85 14.98 -6.11
C PRO A 390 -12.12 13.58 -5.56
N ARG A 391 -13.38 13.30 -5.22
CA ARG A 391 -13.78 12.02 -4.63
C ARG A 391 -14.53 11.17 -5.63
N GLY A 392 -14.06 9.96 -5.86
CA GLY A 392 -14.71 8.97 -6.70
C GLY A 392 -15.93 8.32 -6.02
N ARG A 393 -16.71 7.63 -6.84
CA ARG A 393 -17.81 6.81 -6.34
C ARG A 393 -17.27 5.52 -5.74
N VAL A 394 -17.71 5.22 -4.53
CA VAL A 394 -17.39 3.98 -3.82
C VAL A 394 -18.67 3.15 -3.72
N PRO A 395 -18.66 1.84 -4.05
CA PRO A 395 -19.80 0.96 -3.86
C PRO A 395 -20.30 0.99 -2.41
N ALA A 396 -21.63 0.95 -2.22
CA ALA A 396 -22.23 1.03 -0.89
C ALA A 396 -21.81 -0.13 0.06
N ASP A 397 -21.43 -1.27 -0.51
CA ASP A 397 -20.99 -2.46 0.20
C ASP A 397 -19.46 -2.54 0.37
N PHE A 398 -18.71 -1.52 -0.07
CA PHE A 398 -17.24 -1.55 -0.06
C PHE A 398 -16.66 -1.83 1.34
N THR A 399 -17.17 -1.15 2.35
CA THR A 399 -16.74 -1.31 3.75
C THR A 399 -17.43 -2.45 4.50
N SER A 400 -18.32 -3.19 3.83
CA SER A 400 -19.02 -4.32 4.46
C SER A 400 -18.05 -5.45 4.77
N VAL A 401 -18.38 -6.27 5.76
CA VAL A 401 -17.61 -7.45 6.14
C VAL A 401 -17.45 -8.41 4.96
N LEU A 402 -16.21 -8.78 4.63
CA LEU A 402 -15.91 -9.78 3.63
C LEU A 402 -16.13 -11.19 4.21
N LYS A 403 -17.01 -11.97 3.60
CA LYS A 403 -17.20 -13.39 3.89
C LYS A 403 -16.77 -14.21 2.67
N SER A 404 -15.95 -15.23 2.87
CA SER A 404 -15.46 -16.09 1.78
C SER A 404 -15.05 -17.47 2.32
N ASP A 405 -15.18 -18.47 1.46
CA ASP A 405 -14.65 -19.82 1.63
C ASP A 405 -13.34 -20.06 0.85
N VAL A 406 -12.87 -19.08 0.08
CA VAL A 406 -11.57 -19.13 -0.58
C VAL A 406 -10.47 -19.20 0.50
N PRO A 407 -9.47 -20.08 0.36
CA PRO A 407 -8.35 -20.16 1.29
C PRO A 407 -7.58 -18.84 1.38
N VAL A 408 -7.39 -18.34 2.61
CA VAL A 408 -6.66 -17.08 2.87
C VAL A 408 -5.60 -17.31 3.94
N LEU A 409 -4.36 -16.96 3.63
CA LEU A 409 -3.24 -16.90 4.60
C LEU A 409 -2.92 -15.46 4.93
N MET A 410 -2.92 -15.11 6.23
CA MET A 410 -2.71 -13.74 6.70
C MET A 410 -1.51 -13.65 7.63
N PHE A 411 -0.64 -12.69 7.38
CA PHE A 411 0.49 -12.36 8.25
C PHE A 411 0.28 -10.98 8.89
N SER A 412 0.54 -10.90 10.19
CA SER A 412 0.50 -9.66 10.97
C SER A 412 1.73 -9.59 11.87
N GLY A 413 2.45 -8.49 11.86
CA GLY A 413 3.52 -8.24 12.83
C GLY A 413 2.96 -7.78 14.18
N ASP A 414 3.53 -8.27 15.29
CA ASP A 414 3.04 -7.93 16.63
C ASP A 414 3.37 -6.49 17.07
N VAL A 415 4.29 -5.82 16.36
CA VAL A 415 4.69 -4.42 16.58
C VAL A 415 4.47 -3.54 15.35
N ASP A 416 3.52 -3.91 14.47
CA ASP A 416 3.21 -3.16 13.25
C ASP A 416 2.51 -1.82 13.59
N PRO A 417 3.14 -0.67 13.28
CA PRO A 417 2.59 0.66 13.59
C PRO A 417 1.51 1.14 12.60
N ALA A 418 1.25 0.41 11.52
CA ALA A 418 0.32 0.79 10.46
C ALA A 418 -0.89 -0.12 10.38
N THR A 419 -0.66 -1.43 10.39
CA THR A 419 -1.69 -2.47 10.29
C THR A 419 -1.56 -3.45 11.46
N PRO A 420 -1.95 -3.03 12.65
CA PRO A 420 -1.74 -3.79 13.87
C PRO A 420 -2.47 -5.15 13.82
N PRO A 421 -1.99 -6.19 14.55
CA PRO A 421 -2.43 -7.58 14.39
C PRO A 421 -3.92 -7.82 14.65
N GLN A 422 -4.59 -6.96 15.42
CA GLN A 422 -6.05 -7.02 15.64
C GLN A 422 -6.85 -6.86 14.33
N TYR A 423 -6.29 -6.23 13.30
CA TYR A 423 -6.94 -6.11 12.00
C TYR A 423 -7.02 -7.45 11.27
N GLY A 424 -5.90 -8.18 11.23
CA GLY A 424 -5.90 -9.54 10.70
C GLY A 424 -6.84 -10.47 11.48
N GLU A 425 -6.97 -10.27 12.80
CA GLU A 425 -7.92 -11.01 13.62
C GLU A 425 -9.37 -10.70 13.25
N ALA A 426 -9.72 -9.42 13.09
CA ALA A 426 -11.06 -9.00 12.70
C ALA A 426 -11.47 -9.60 11.34
N VAL A 427 -10.57 -9.59 10.36
CA VAL A 427 -10.82 -10.18 9.04
C VAL A 427 -10.94 -11.70 9.12
N ALA A 428 -10.07 -12.38 9.88
CA ALA A 428 -10.05 -13.84 9.99
C ALA A 428 -11.37 -14.44 10.51
N ARG A 429 -12.09 -13.72 11.39
CA ARG A 429 -13.36 -14.21 11.99
C ARG A 429 -14.45 -14.50 10.94
N HIS A 430 -14.32 -13.96 9.73
CA HIS A 430 -15.34 -14.04 8.69
C HIS A 430 -14.90 -14.85 7.45
N LEU A 431 -13.71 -15.47 7.52
CA LEU A 431 -13.14 -16.28 6.47
C LEU A 431 -13.08 -17.75 6.92
N SER A 432 -13.97 -18.60 6.41
CA SER A 432 -14.10 -19.99 6.85
C SER A 432 -12.84 -20.83 6.64
N ASN A 433 -12.04 -20.52 5.62
CA ASN A 433 -10.74 -21.13 5.30
C ASN A 433 -9.58 -20.13 5.50
N GLY A 434 -9.75 -19.17 6.40
CA GLY A 434 -8.74 -18.18 6.75
C GLY A 434 -7.81 -18.68 7.85
N ARG A 435 -6.50 -18.47 7.67
CA ARG A 435 -5.49 -18.71 8.73
C ARG A 435 -4.67 -17.46 8.97
N ARG A 436 -4.65 -16.99 10.22
CA ARG A 436 -3.81 -15.88 10.67
C ARG A 436 -2.54 -16.39 11.33
N VAL A 437 -1.42 -15.75 11.01
CA VAL A 437 -0.10 -15.96 11.61
C VAL A 437 0.38 -14.61 12.13
N VAL A 438 0.63 -14.52 13.44
CA VAL A 438 1.27 -13.34 14.05
C VAL A 438 2.75 -13.61 14.15
N ILE A 439 3.57 -12.68 13.64
CA ILE A 439 5.03 -12.81 13.62
C ILE A 439 5.60 -11.94 14.74
N PRO A 440 6.29 -12.54 15.72
CA PRO A 440 6.90 -11.80 16.81
C PRO A 440 7.93 -10.78 16.33
N ASN A 441 8.08 -9.67 17.06
CA ASN A 441 9.07 -8.63 16.85
C ASN A 441 9.12 -8.04 15.41
N THR A 442 8.00 -8.18 14.68
CA THR A 442 7.91 -7.77 13.28
C THR A 442 7.06 -6.50 13.18
N PRO A 443 7.64 -5.41 12.68
CA PRO A 443 6.87 -4.19 12.35
C PRO A 443 6.21 -4.32 10.96
N HIS A 444 6.00 -3.20 10.26
CA HIS A 444 5.37 -3.17 8.92
C HIS A 444 6.34 -3.57 7.78
N SER A 445 7.12 -4.62 8.01
CA SER A 445 8.11 -5.14 7.06
C SER A 445 8.08 -6.67 7.12
N TYR A 446 7.54 -7.27 6.06
CA TYR A 446 7.34 -8.70 5.96
C TYR A 446 8.33 -9.31 4.98
N GLY A 447 8.72 -10.55 5.19
CA GLY A 447 9.63 -11.26 4.31
C GLY A 447 10.55 -12.24 5.05
N GLY A 448 11.59 -12.67 4.34
CA GLY A 448 12.54 -13.68 4.81
C GLY A 448 12.11 -15.10 4.48
N LYS A 449 13.08 -16.03 4.59
CA LYS A 449 12.92 -17.39 4.12
C LYS A 449 11.70 -18.11 4.71
N CYS A 450 11.46 -17.99 6.02
CA CYS A 450 10.35 -18.63 6.69
C CYS A 450 8.99 -18.20 6.10
N ILE A 451 8.78 -16.89 5.91
CA ILE A 451 7.53 -16.35 5.38
C ILE A 451 7.35 -16.79 3.91
N ASN A 452 8.41 -16.67 3.11
CA ASN A 452 8.38 -17.06 1.70
C ASN A 452 8.07 -18.55 1.53
N ASP A 453 8.67 -19.44 2.32
CA ASP A 453 8.42 -20.88 2.29
C ASP A 453 6.95 -21.19 2.67
N LEU A 454 6.39 -20.51 3.67
CA LEU A 454 4.99 -20.68 4.07
C LEU A 454 4.01 -20.23 2.98
N ILE A 455 4.29 -19.12 2.30
CA ILE A 455 3.49 -18.61 1.20
C ILE A 455 3.55 -19.59 0.01
N GLU A 456 4.75 -20.09 -0.32
CA GLU A 456 4.94 -21.05 -1.39
C GLU A 456 4.19 -22.36 -1.11
N GLU A 457 4.33 -22.92 0.10
CA GLU A 457 3.62 -24.11 0.52
C GLU A 457 2.09 -23.91 0.47
N PHE A 458 1.59 -22.79 0.97
CA PHE A 458 0.18 -22.43 0.94
C PHE A 458 -0.36 -22.35 -0.49
N ILE A 459 0.30 -21.59 -1.37
CA ILE A 459 -0.12 -21.45 -2.76
C ILE A 459 -0.03 -22.80 -3.49
N SER A 460 0.99 -23.60 -3.24
CA SER A 460 1.13 -24.92 -3.84
C SER A 460 -0.01 -25.83 -3.44
N LYS A 461 -0.30 -25.95 -2.15
CA LYS A 461 -1.37 -26.79 -1.59
C LYS A 461 -2.79 -26.27 -1.89
N GLY A 462 -2.96 -24.95 -2.01
CA GLY A 462 -4.27 -24.31 -2.08
C GLY A 462 -5.05 -24.39 -0.76
N SER A 463 -4.36 -24.57 0.35
CA SER A 463 -4.95 -24.68 1.69
C SER A 463 -3.95 -24.29 2.76
N ALA A 464 -4.40 -23.60 3.81
CA ALA A 464 -3.62 -23.30 4.98
C ALA A 464 -3.68 -24.40 6.07
N THR A 465 -4.45 -25.47 5.83
CA THR A 465 -4.58 -26.59 6.78
C THR A 465 -3.27 -27.35 6.86
N GLY A 466 -2.81 -27.59 8.09
CA GLY A 466 -1.59 -28.35 8.36
C GLY A 466 -0.28 -27.60 8.06
N LEU A 467 -0.29 -26.30 7.70
CA LEU A 467 0.95 -25.53 7.58
C LEU A 467 1.68 -25.46 8.92
N ASN A 468 2.97 -25.79 8.93
CA ASN A 468 3.79 -25.63 10.13
C ASN A 468 4.38 -24.23 10.20
N VAL A 469 3.75 -23.37 11.00
CA VAL A 469 4.15 -21.96 11.14
C VAL A 469 5.16 -21.72 12.28
N SER A 470 5.73 -22.78 12.89
CA SER A 470 6.61 -22.64 14.07
C SER A 470 7.89 -21.83 13.78
N CYS A 471 8.34 -21.77 12.53
CA CYS A 471 9.52 -21.00 12.14
C CYS A 471 9.39 -19.50 12.47
N VAL A 472 8.17 -18.92 12.47
CA VAL A 472 7.99 -17.49 12.79
C VAL A 472 8.39 -17.18 14.25
N ASN A 473 8.34 -18.15 15.15
CA ASN A 473 8.73 -17.97 16.55
C ASN A 473 10.24 -17.73 16.73
N GLN A 474 11.03 -17.93 15.70
CA GLN A 474 12.46 -17.66 15.69
C GLN A 474 12.78 -16.21 15.31
N THR A 475 11.80 -15.41 14.90
CA THR A 475 12.01 -14.00 14.54
C THR A 475 12.47 -13.22 15.80
N ARG A 476 13.56 -12.49 15.64
CA ARG A 476 14.16 -11.67 16.69
C ARG A 476 14.29 -10.24 16.22
N ARG A 477 14.18 -9.31 17.15
CA ARG A 477 14.55 -7.92 16.92
C ARG A 477 16.06 -7.84 16.65
N PRO A 478 16.50 -6.98 15.72
CA PRO A 478 17.92 -6.60 15.65
C PRO A 478 18.40 -6.01 16.98
N PRO A 479 19.67 -6.16 17.33
CA PRO A 479 20.24 -5.51 18.51
C PRO A 479 20.00 -4.00 18.48
N PHE A 480 19.74 -3.40 19.65
CA PHE A 480 19.65 -1.95 19.75
C PHE A 480 21.01 -1.30 19.47
N MET A 481 20.98 -0.22 18.73
CA MET A 481 22.17 0.56 18.46
C MET A 481 22.38 1.59 19.56
N THR A 482 23.55 1.56 20.19
CA THR A 482 23.93 2.47 21.29
C THR A 482 24.88 3.60 20.85
N GLU A 483 25.40 3.51 19.64
CA GLU A 483 26.24 4.50 18.98
C GLU A 483 25.92 4.55 17.47
N PHE A 484 26.17 5.67 16.82
CA PHE A 484 26.02 5.76 15.38
C PHE A 484 27.14 5.03 14.66
N PRO A 485 26.86 4.33 13.54
CA PRO A 485 27.89 3.86 12.65
C PRO A 485 28.83 5.02 12.22
N LYS A 486 30.13 4.75 12.06
CA LYS A 486 31.14 5.78 11.72
C LYS A 486 30.73 6.58 10.47
N ASP A 487 30.10 5.95 9.50
CA ASP A 487 29.69 6.57 8.24
C ASP A 487 28.31 7.25 8.30
N PHE A 488 27.61 7.20 9.44
CA PHE A 488 26.26 7.76 9.59
C PHE A 488 26.26 9.29 9.67
N ILE A 489 27.35 9.89 10.19
CA ILE A 489 27.46 11.33 10.43
C ILE A 489 28.07 12.05 9.20
N GLU A 490 28.71 11.31 8.29
CA GLU A 490 29.36 11.87 7.09
C GLU A 490 28.44 11.98 5.86
N GLN A 491 27.21 11.45 5.93
CA GLN A 491 26.19 11.53 4.86
C GLN A 491 25.19 12.65 5.13
#